data_5c8b9b2ba7960fda109c57c6a8fcf8f8
#
_entry.id   5c8b9b2ba7960fda109c57c6a8fcf8f8
#
_cell.length_a   1.000
_cell.length_b   1.000
_cell.length_c   1.000
_cell.angle_alpha   90.00
_cell.angle_beta   90.00
_cell.angle_gamma   90.00
#
_symmetry.space_group_name_H-M   'P 1'
#
loop_
_entity.id
_entity.type
_entity.pdbx_description
1 polymer ?
#
loop_
_entity_poly.entity_id
_entity_poly.type
_entity_poly.pdbx_seq_one_letter_code
_entity_poly.pdbx_strand_id
1 'polypeptide(L)'
;CILSASMSTLSAQFHTMGASFGADIFPKLGHRKNANSTMGVRIGVLCSILVSYIICYTLSAGVIARGTALFMGICAATFLPAYFCSLFWKKATKEGALASLWTGALASLFAMLFLHKAEAGAVGLCNMLSGRDVLIDIYPWFAIDPILFALPLSTVAMVLTLSLIHI
;
A
#
# COMPACT_ATOMS: atom_id res chain seq x y z
N CYS A 1 -12.06 -16.05 -21.46
CA CYS A 1 -10.74 -16.00 -20.81
C CYS A 1 -10.53 -14.75 -19.94
N ILE A 2 -10.73 -13.52 -20.45
CA ILE A 2 -10.49 -12.27 -19.66
C ILE A 2 -11.40 -12.17 -18.44
N LEU A 3 -12.70 -12.42 -18.60
CA LEU A 3 -13.65 -12.39 -17.48
C LEU A 3 -13.32 -13.43 -16.41
N SER A 4 -12.90 -14.62 -16.79
CA SER A 4 -12.51 -15.67 -15.84
C SER A 4 -11.27 -15.28 -15.04
N ALA A 5 -10.26 -14.71 -15.69
CA ALA A 5 -9.06 -14.22 -15.02
C ALA A 5 -9.37 -13.08 -14.05
N SER A 6 -10.19 -12.11 -14.47
CA SER A 6 -10.61 -10.99 -13.62
C SER A 6 -11.40 -11.46 -12.40
N MET A 7 -12.33 -12.39 -12.57
CA MET A 7 -13.11 -12.93 -11.47
C MET A 7 -12.26 -13.71 -10.47
N SER A 8 -11.28 -14.47 -10.93
CA SER A 8 -10.34 -15.20 -10.08
C SER A 8 -9.52 -14.24 -9.22
N THR A 9 -8.97 -13.18 -9.81
CA THR A 9 -8.18 -12.19 -9.09
C THR A 9 -9.01 -11.41 -8.08
N LEU A 10 -10.19 -10.93 -8.49
CA LEU A 10 -11.11 -10.21 -7.59
C LEU A 10 -11.55 -11.07 -6.41
N SER A 11 -11.90 -12.34 -6.66
CA SER A 11 -12.31 -13.27 -5.60
C SER A 11 -11.19 -13.45 -4.57
N ALA A 12 -9.95 -13.64 -5.00
CA ALA A 12 -8.80 -13.77 -4.11
C ALA A 12 -8.57 -12.50 -3.28
N GLN A 13 -8.66 -11.31 -3.89
CA GLN A 13 -8.50 -10.04 -3.20
C GLN A 13 -9.59 -9.80 -2.15
N PHE A 14 -10.86 -10.00 -2.48
CA PHE A 14 -11.95 -9.85 -1.53
C PHE A 14 -11.88 -10.85 -0.38
N HIS A 15 -11.44 -12.08 -0.67
CA HIS A 15 -11.25 -13.08 0.38
C HIS A 15 -10.11 -12.69 1.33
N THR A 16 -9.01 -12.19 0.81
CA THR A 16 -7.88 -11.71 1.61
C THR A 16 -8.26 -10.50 2.46
N MET A 17 -8.95 -9.52 1.89
CA MET A 17 -9.46 -8.36 2.62
C MET A 17 -10.45 -8.79 3.72
N GLY A 18 -11.38 -9.67 3.38
CA GLY A 18 -12.36 -10.19 4.34
C GLY A 18 -11.73 -10.97 5.48
N ALA A 19 -10.71 -11.78 5.18
CA ALA A 19 -9.96 -12.53 6.19
C ALA A 19 -9.21 -11.57 7.14
N SER A 20 -8.50 -10.57 6.61
CA SER A 20 -7.80 -9.57 7.42
C SER A 20 -8.77 -8.75 8.29
N PHE A 21 -9.87 -8.32 7.73
CA PHE A 21 -10.90 -7.59 8.49
C PHE A 21 -11.57 -8.47 9.57
N GLY A 22 -11.97 -9.67 9.18
CA GLY A 22 -12.70 -10.58 10.04
C GLY A 22 -11.86 -11.24 11.12
N ALA A 23 -10.61 -11.60 10.82
CA ALA A 23 -9.73 -12.29 11.76
C ALA A 23 -8.91 -11.34 12.63
N ASP A 24 -8.50 -10.18 12.08
CA ASP A 24 -7.55 -9.30 12.77
C ASP A 24 -8.21 -8.08 13.41
N ILE A 25 -9.18 -7.46 12.73
CA ILE A 25 -9.77 -6.18 13.16
C ILE A 25 -11.02 -6.42 14.01
N PHE A 26 -11.91 -7.28 13.57
CA PHE A 26 -13.19 -7.52 14.21
C PHE A 26 -13.10 -8.01 15.68
N PRO A 27 -12.19 -8.95 16.04
CA PRO A 27 -12.01 -9.38 17.43
C PRO A 27 -11.45 -8.27 18.33
N LYS A 28 -10.63 -7.35 17.77
CA LYS A 28 -10.05 -6.24 18.53
C LYS A 28 -11.06 -5.12 18.79
N LEU A 29 -11.98 -4.86 17.87
CA LEU A 29 -13.03 -3.85 18.06
C LEU A 29 -14.14 -4.29 19.01
N GLY A 30 -14.48 -5.59 19.03
CA GLY A 30 -15.70 -6.10 19.66
C GLY A 30 -15.55 -6.65 21.06
N HIS A 31 -14.39 -6.66 21.73
CA HIS A 31 -14.19 -7.27 23.08
C HIS A 31 -14.77 -8.70 23.23
N ARG A 32 -15.25 -9.31 22.19
CA ARG A 32 -15.87 -10.64 22.21
C ARG A 32 -14.87 -11.71 21.81
N LYS A 33 -14.27 -12.36 22.78
CA LYS A 33 -13.33 -13.50 22.62
C LYS A 33 -13.93 -14.74 21.91
N ASN A 34 -15.23 -14.78 21.67
CA ASN A 34 -15.95 -15.94 21.12
C ASN A 34 -16.76 -15.60 19.84
N ALA A 35 -16.38 -14.57 19.06
CA ALA A 35 -16.98 -14.43 17.75
C ALA A 35 -16.46 -15.55 16.84
N ASN A 36 -17.37 -16.40 16.33
CA ASN A 36 -17.04 -17.42 15.34
C ASN A 36 -16.24 -16.78 14.22
N SER A 37 -14.97 -17.10 14.13
CA SER A 37 -14.00 -16.53 13.16
C SER A 37 -14.54 -16.51 11.73
N THR A 38 -15.29 -17.54 11.33
CA THR A 38 -15.93 -17.65 10.03
C THR A 38 -17.01 -16.60 9.76
N MET A 39 -17.75 -16.17 10.79
CA MET A 39 -18.78 -15.14 10.63
C MET A 39 -18.16 -13.75 10.45
N GLY A 40 -17.08 -13.47 11.17
CA GLY A 40 -16.30 -12.24 11.01
C GLY A 40 -15.73 -12.11 9.60
N VAL A 41 -15.15 -13.18 9.06
CA VAL A 41 -14.63 -13.21 7.68
C VAL A 41 -15.74 -12.96 6.65
N ARG A 42 -16.91 -13.58 6.79
CA ARG A 42 -18.05 -13.38 5.88
C ARG A 42 -18.52 -11.92 5.88
N ILE A 43 -18.65 -11.32 7.06
CA ILE A 43 -19.04 -9.91 7.20
C ILE A 43 -17.96 -9.02 6.58
N GLY A 44 -16.68 -9.31 6.83
CA GLY A 44 -15.57 -8.58 6.25
C GLY A 44 -15.56 -8.61 4.72
N VAL A 45 -15.81 -9.78 4.10
CA VAL A 45 -15.95 -9.91 2.64
C VAL A 45 -17.12 -9.08 2.11
N LEU A 46 -18.29 -9.16 2.74
CA LEU A 46 -19.46 -8.38 2.31
C LEU A 46 -19.21 -6.88 2.41
N CYS A 47 -18.62 -6.42 3.51
CA CYS A 47 -18.26 -5.00 3.68
C CYS A 47 -17.25 -4.55 2.62
N SER A 48 -16.22 -5.34 2.33
CA SER A 48 -15.22 -5.00 1.32
C SER A 48 -15.81 -4.90 -0.09
N ILE A 49 -16.72 -5.80 -0.45
CA ILE A 49 -17.44 -5.76 -1.73
C ILE A 49 -18.30 -4.49 -1.83
N LEU A 50 -19.05 -4.16 -0.79
CA LEU A 50 -19.91 -2.97 -0.78
C LEU A 50 -19.09 -1.68 -0.91
N VAL A 51 -18.01 -1.56 -0.14
CA VAL A 51 -17.12 -0.39 -0.21
C VAL A 51 -16.48 -0.28 -1.59
N SER A 52 -15.97 -1.38 -2.14
CA SER A 52 -15.38 -1.40 -3.47
C SER A 52 -16.38 -1.03 -4.56
N TYR A 53 -17.64 -1.49 -4.45
CA TYR A 53 -18.69 -1.17 -5.38
C TYR A 53 -19.02 0.35 -5.37
N ILE A 54 -19.15 0.94 -4.20
CA ILE A 54 -19.40 2.38 -4.04
C ILE A 54 -18.25 3.20 -4.66
N ILE A 55 -17.00 2.83 -4.35
CA ILE A 55 -15.82 3.50 -4.90
C ILE A 55 -15.77 3.36 -6.42
N CYS A 56 -16.02 2.16 -6.95
CA CYS A 56 -16.02 1.92 -8.39
C CYS A 56 -17.09 2.73 -9.13
N TYR A 57 -18.25 2.95 -8.51
CA TYR A 57 -19.31 3.76 -9.09
C TYR A 57 -18.98 5.25 -9.16
N THR A 58 -18.20 5.75 -8.20
CA THR A 58 -17.82 7.17 -8.12
C THR A 58 -16.57 7.52 -8.94
N LEU A 59 -15.71 6.53 -9.24
CA LEU A 59 -14.44 6.73 -9.93
C LEU A 59 -14.52 6.37 -11.43
N SER A 60 -13.83 7.14 -12.27
CA SER A 60 -13.69 6.82 -13.69
C SER A 60 -12.73 5.65 -13.92
N ALA A 61 -12.93 4.90 -15.01
CA ALA A 61 -12.10 3.73 -15.35
C ALA A 61 -10.60 4.06 -15.46
N GLY A 62 -10.25 5.25 -15.92
CA GLY A 62 -8.85 5.69 -16.02
C GLY A 62 -8.17 5.88 -14.66
N VAL A 63 -8.92 6.34 -13.65
CA VAL A 63 -8.42 6.48 -12.28
C VAL A 63 -8.21 5.11 -11.64
N ILE A 64 -9.10 4.15 -11.90
CA ILE A 64 -8.97 2.78 -11.39
C ILE A 64 -7.71 2.10 -11.91
N ALA A 65 -7.44 2.20 -13.21
CA ALA A 65 -6.26 1.61 -13.82
C ALA A 65 -4.95 2.18 -13.24
N ARG A 66 -4.87 3.52 -13.11
CA ARG A 66 -3.73 4.20 -12.47
C ARG A 66 -3.59 3.83 -10.99
N GLY A 67 -4.68 3.83 -10.26
CA GLY A 67 -4.70 3.45 -8.85
C GLY A 67 -4.15 2.03 -8.60
N THR A 68 -4.45 1.09 -9.50
CA THR A 68 -3.91 -0.27 -9.42
C THR A 68 -2.39 -0.30 -9.61
N ALA A 69 -1.87 0.41 -10.59
CA ALA A 69 -0.42 0.49 -10.84
C ALA A 69 0.32 1.11 -9.65
N LEU A 70 -0.21 2.20 -9.11
CA LEU A 70 0.36 2.89 -7.94
C LEU A 70 0.33 2.02 -6.69
N PHE A 71 -0.78 1.32 -6.44
CA PHE A 71 -0.90 0.42 -5.31
C PHE A 71 0.15 -0.71 -5.37
N MET A 72 0.38 -1.29 -6.54
CA MET A 72 1.44 -2.28 -6.74
C MET A 72 2.83 -1.70 -6.47
N GLY A 73 3.10 -0.47 -6.90
CA GLY A 73 4.34 0.25 -6.63
C GLY A 73 4.57 0.49 -5.12
N ILE A 74 3.54 0.94 -4.41
CA ILE A 74 3.58 1.15 -2.96
C ILE A 74 3.84 -0.18 -2.24
N CYS A 75 3.12 -1.24 -2.60
CA CYS A 75 3.32 -2.56 -2.01
C CYS A 75 4.75 -3.08 -2.24
N ALA A 76 5.27 -2.94 -3.46
CA ALA A 76 6.63 -3.36 -3.78
C ALA A 76 7.67 -2.58 -2.95
N ALA A 77 7.59 -1.24 -2.91
CA ALA A 77 8.50 -0.41 -2.13
C ALA A 77 8.44 -0.69 -0.63
N THR A 78 7.27 -1.06 -0.12
CA THR A 78 7.04 -1.32 1.30
C THR A 78 7.51 -2.71 1.71
N PHE A 79 7.08 -3.75 1.00
CA PHE A 79 7.28 -5.14 1.44
C PHE A 79 8.55 -5.79 0.90
N LEU A 80 9.02 -5.42 -0.29
CA LEU A 80 10.12 -6.09 -0.96
C LEU A 80 11.43 -6.03 -0.16
N PRO A 81 11.89 -4.88 0.39
CA PRO A 81 13.12 -4.84 1.17
C PRO A 81 13.03 -5.68 2.45
N ALA A 82 11.90 -5.61 3.17
CA ALA A 82 11.69 -6.41 4.37
C ALA A 82 11.69 -7.91 4.05
N TYR A 83 11.05 -8.32 2.96
CA TYR A 83 11.00 -9.71 2.50
C TYR A 83 12.39 -10.22 2.10
N PHE A 84 13.13 -9.45 1.29
CA PHE A 84 14.49 -9.81 0.86
C PHE A 84 15.44 -9.98 2.05
N CYS A 85 15.42 -9.01 2.97
CA CYS A 85 16.28 -9.09 4.16
C CYS A 85 15.89 -10.26 5.08
N SER A 86 14.61 -10.58 5.20
CA SER A 86 14.18 -11.73 6.01
C SER A 86 14.66 -13.08 5.45
N LEU A 87 14.79 -13.18 4.12
CA LEU A 87 15.27 -14.41 3.46
C LEU A 87 16.80 -14.55 3.48
N PHE A 88 17.51 -13.46 3.21
CA PHE A 88 18.95 -13.52 2.97
C PHE A 88 19.80 -13.10 4.18
N TRP A 89 19.24 -12.37 5.13
CA TRP A 89 19.96 -11.83 6.27
C TRP A 89 19.60 -12.56 7.56
N LYS A 90 20.46 -13.45 8.02
CA LYS A 90 20.24 -14.25 9.23
C LYS A 90 20.01 -13.43 10.51
N LYS A 91 20.40 -12.17 10.52
CA LYS A 91 20.25 -11.25 11.66
C LYS A 91 19.13 -10.22 11.45
N ALA A 92 18.18 -10.48 10.54
CA ALA A 92 17.03 -9.61 10.36
C ALA A 92 16.20 -9.55 11.65
N THR A 93 15.90 -8.33 12.10
CA THR A 93 15.12 -8.09 13.32
C THR A 93 13.73 -7.58 12.96
N LYS A 94 12.77 -7.80 13.85
CA LYS A 94 11.40 -7.28 13.71
C LYS A 94 11.37 -5.75 13.59
N GLU A 95 12.23 -5.07 14.36
CA GLU A 95 12.30 -3.61 14.38
C GLU A 95 12.80 -3.06 13.03
N GLY A 96 13.81 -3.70 12.44
CA GLY A 96 14.31 -3.34 11.12
C GLY A 96 13.26 -3.53 10.02
N ALA A 97 12.51 -4.63 10.06
CA ALA A 97 11.41 -4.86 9.14
C ALA A 97 10.29 -3.81 9.28
N LEU A 98 9.90 -3.47 10.51
CA LEU A 98 8.91 -2.42 10.76
C LEU A 98 9.38 -1.05 10.28
N ALA A 99 10.64 -0.70 10.51
CA ALA A 99 11.22 0.55 10.02
C ALA A 99 11.19 0.64 8.49
N SER A 100 11.57 -0.45 7.81
CA SER A 100 11.48 -0.54 6.34
C SER A 100 10.05 -0.40 5.83
N LEU A 101 9.08 -1.06 6.46
CA LEU A 101 7.67 -0.98 6.10
C LEU A 101 7.15 0.47 6.21
N TRP A 102 7.41 1.13 7.33
CA TRP A 102 6.96 2.51 7.55
C TRP A 102 7.64 3.50 6.62
N THR A 103 8.95 3.40 6.45
CA THR A 103 9.69 4.31 5.55
C THR A 103 9.30 4.09 4.09
N GLY A 104 9.13 2.85 3.65
CA GLY A 104 8.66 2.54 2.30
C GLY A 104 7.25 3.07 2.03
N ALA A 105 6.32 2.87 2.96
CA ALA A 105 4.96 3.38 2.84
C ALA A 105 4.91 4.91 2.83
N LEU A 106 5.58 5.56 3.77
CA LEU A 106 5.59 7.03 3.86
C LEU A 106 6.31 7.67 2.67
N ALA A 107 7.44 7.12 2.24
CA ALA A 107 8.18 7.64 1.09
C ALA A 107 7.39 7.50 -0.22
N SER A 108 6.73 6.38 -0.44
CA SER A 108 5.92 6.16 -1.64
C SER A 108 4.66 7.04 -1.64
N LEU A 109 3.98 7.19 -0.50
CA LEU A 109 2.85 8.09 -0.37
C LEU A 109 3.26 9.55 -0.59
N PHE A 110 4.38 9.98 -0.02
CA PHE A 110 4.91 11.32 -0.21
C PHE A 110 5.24 11.58 -1.69
N ALA A 111 5.95 10.64 -2.32
CA ALA A 111 6.31 10.77 -3.73
C ALA A 111 5.06 10.80 -4.64
N MET A 112 4.03 10.00 -4.33
CA MET A 112 2.76 9.98 -5.05
C MET A 112 1.99 11.31 -4.90
N LEU A 113 1.90 11.84 -3.69
CA LEU A 113 1.08 13.03 -3.42
C LEU A 113 1.76 14.35 -3.86
N PHE A 114 3.10 14.39 -3.91
CA PHE A 114 3.83 15.63 -4.10
C PHE A 114 4.75 15.67 -5.32
N LEU A 115 5.26 14.52 -5.78
CA LEU A 115 6.22 14.50 -6.89
C LEU A 115 5.59 14.06 -8.23
N HIS A 116 4.68 13.11 -8.21
CA HIS A 116 4.14 12.55 -9.44
C HIS A 116 2.95 13.37 -9.95
N LYS A 117 3.13 14.06 -11.08
CA LYS A 117 2.18 15.06 -11.62
C LYS A 117 0.76 14.53 -11.86
N ALA A 118 0.65 13.28 -12.30
CA ALA A 118 -0.64 12.70 -12.64
C ALA A 118 -1.54 12.49 -11.41
N GLU A 119 -0.95 12.08 -10.31
CA GLU A 119 -1.65 11.75 -9.05
C GLU A 119 -1.75 12.97 -8.13
N ALA A 120 -0.69 13.75 -8.01
CA ALA A 120 -0.70 14.99 -7.24
C ALA A 120 -1.77 15.96 -7.75
N GLY A 121 -1.92 16.07 -9.08
CA GLY A 121 -2.97 16.87 -9.71
C GLY A 121 -4.38 16.29 -9.50
N ALA A 122 -4.53 14.97 -9.51
CA ALA A 122 -5.83 14.32 -9.29
C ALA A 122 -6.33 14.44 -7.84
N VAL A 123 -5.42 14.39 -6.87
CA VAL A 123 -5.73 14.53 -5.43
C VAL A 123 -5.82 16.00 -5.01
N GLY A 124 -5.09 16.89 -5.68
CA GLY A 124 -5.14 18.35 -5.44
C GLY A 124 -4.52 18.82 -4.11
N LEU A 125 -3.94 17.92 -3.31
CA LEU A 125 -3.34 18.27 -2.02
C LEU A 125 -2.12 19.18 -2.17
N CYS A 126 -1.31 18.95 -3.19
CA CYS A 126 -0.14 19.77 -3.46
C CYS A 126 -0.54 21.20 -3.84
N ASN A 127 -1.58 21.35 -4.65
CA ASN A 127 -2.14 22.64 -5.04
C ASN A 127 -2.72 23.39 -3.82
N MET A 128 -3.40 22.69 -2.92
CA MET A 128 -3.98 23.28 -1.70
C MET A 128 -2.91 23.77 -0.72
N LEU A 129 -1.76 23.06 -0.62
CA LEU A 129 -0.69 23.38 0.33
C LEU A 129 0.36 24.35 -0.24
N SER A 130 0.72 24.20 -1.50
CA SER A 130 1.85 24.94 -2.12
C SER A 130 1.43 25.85 -3.29
N GLY A 131 0.16 25.83 -3.69
CA GLY A 131 -0.34 26.58 -4.85
C GLY A 131 0.28 26.12 -6.19
N ARG A 132 0.88 24.94 -6.23
CA ARG A 132 1.48 24.32 -7.42
C ARG A 132 0.97 22.89 -7.58
N ASP A 133 0.89 22.44 -8.82
CA ASP A 133 0.42 21.07 -9.11
C ASP A 133 1.40 20.00 -8.66
N VAL A 134 2.69 20.32 -8.61
CA VAL A 134 3.78 19.45 -8.12
C VAL A 134 4.86 20.28 -7.45
N LEU A 135 5.62 19.67 -6.53
CA LEU A 135 6.75 20.32 -5.87
C LEU A 135 7.93 20.57 -6.83
N ILE A 136 8.19 19.61 -7.72
CA ILE A 136 9.31 19.66 -8.66
C ILE A 136 8.79 19.47 -10.08
N ASP A 137 8.70 20.55 -10.86
CA ASP A 137 8.24 20.54 -12.25
C ASP A 137 9.43 20.50 -13.24
N ILE A 138 10.48 19.73 -12.90
CA ILE A 138 11.66 19.56 -13.73
C ILE A 138 11.68 18.13 -14.26
N TYR A 139 11.77 17.98 -15.62
CA TYR A 139 12.00 16.69 -16.23
C TYR A 139 13.38 16.13 -15.81
N PRO A 140 13.50 14.85 -15.39
CA PRO A 140 12.51 13.76 -15.44
C PRO A 140 11.72 13.52 -14.15
N TRP A 141 11.92 14.30 -13.09
CA TRP A 141 11.46 14.02 -11.72
C TRP A 141 9.93 13.83 -11.57
N PHE A 142 9.13 14.64 -12.26
CA PHE A 142 7.67 14.54 -12.17
C PHE A 142 7.08 13.34 -12.94
N ALA A 143 7.88 12.71 -13.82
CA ALA A 143 7.45 11.58 -14.65
C ALA A 143 7.97 10.22 -14.13
N ILE A 144 8.90 10.25 -13.16
CA ILE A 144 9.50 9.03 -12.59
C ILE A 144 8.51 8.38 -11.61
N ASP A 145 8.34 7.06 -11.74
CA ASP A 145 7.49 6.29 -10.84
C ASP A 145 7.99 6.40 -9.39
N PRO A 146 7.09 6.68 -8.42
CA PRO A 146 7.41 6.77 -7.00
C PRO A 146 8.21 5.59 -6.43
N ILE A 147 8.08 4.42 -7.01
CA ILE A 147 8.80 3.20 -6.59
C ILE A 147 10.32 3.36 -6.67
N LEU A 148 10.82 4.11 -7.66
CA LEU A 148 12.27 4.31 -7.87
C LEU A 148 12.94 5.09 -6.74
N PHE A 149 12.20 5.91 -6.01
CA PHE A 149 12.67 6.62 -4.83
C PHE A 149 12.37 5.87 -3.54
N ALA A 150 11.18 5.34 -3.43
CA ALA A 150 10.71 4.71 -2.21
C ALA A 150 11.44 3.39 -1.91
N LEU A 151 11.75 2.61 -2.94
CA LEU A 151 12.41 1.30 -2.78
C LEU A 151 13.86 1.43 -2.27
N PRO A 152 14.75 2.26 -2.86
CA PRO A 152 16.08 2.47 -2.29
C PRO A 152 16.05 3.05 -0.88
N LEU A 153 15.16 4.02 -0.63
CA LEU A 153 15.03 4.65 0.68
C LEU A 153 14.61 3.65 1.76
N SER A 154 13.62 2.81 1.46
CA SER A 154 13.17 1.73 2.32
C SER A 154 14.27 0.69 2.60
N THR A 155 15.07 0.36 1.58
CA THR A 155 16.20 -0.57 1.72
C THR A 155 17.30 0.02 2.61
N VAL A 156 17.64 1.28 2.39
CA VAL A 156 18.62 2.00 3.23
C VAL A 156 18.14 2.09 4.68
N ALA A 157 16.87 2.41 4.91
CA ALA A 157 16.29 2.45 6.25
C ALA A 157 16.37 1.10 6.95
N MET A 158 16.11 0.00 6.24
CA MET A 158 16.27 -1.35 6.77
C MET A 158 17.71 -1.63 7.20
N VAL A 159 18.68 -1.36 6.32
CA VAL A 159 20.11 -1.60 6.59
C VAL A 159 20.61 -0.74 7.75
N LEU A 160 20.24 0.54 7.78
CA LEU A 160 20.61 1.44 8.88
C LEU A 160 20.05 0.98 10.22
N THR A 161 18.79 0.57 10.26
CA THR A 161 18.16 0.08 11.50
C THR A 161 18.83 -1.20 11.98
N LEU A 162 19.14 -2.11 11.07
CA LEU A 162 19.88 -3.33 11.40
C LEU A 162 21.30 -3.04 11.88
N SER A 163 21.98 -2.06 11.28
CA SER A 163 23.33 -1.63 11.70
C SER A 163 23.30 -1.02 13.11
N LEU A 164 22.32 -0.17 13.40
CA LEU A 164 22.16 0.48 14.71
C LEU A 164 21.82 -0.52 15.84
N ILE A 165 21.06 -1.57 15.53
CA ILE A 165 20.69 -2.60 16.54
C ILE A 165 21.84 -3.57 16.79
N HIS A 166 22.80 -3.68 15.87
CA HIS A 166 23.95 -4.59 16.01
C HIS A 166 25.25 -3.94 16.50
N ILE A 167 25.23 -2.62 16.76
CA ILE A 167 26.28 -1.93 17.51
C ILE A 167 25.99 -2.00 18.99
#